data_9bfd54cf7affc0c6ef34564eb53570e6
#
_entry.id   9bfd54cf7affc0c6ef34564eb53570e6
#
_cell.length_a   1.000
_cell.length_b   1.000
_cell.length_c   1.000
_cell.angle_alpha   90.00
_cell.angle_beta   90.00
_cell.angle_gamma   90.00
#
_symmetry.space_group_name_H-M   'P 1'
#
loop_
_entity.id
_entity.type
_entity.pdbx_description
1 polymer ?
#
loop_
_entity_poly.entity_id
_entity_poly.type
_entity_poly.pdbx_seq_one_letter_code
_entity_poly.pdbx_strand_id
1 'polypeptide(L)'
;MLLFSKKKNGQSVDRWHFSYICIMKRGFLFVCLWLCSFNFWGREVIGTYWKPIDNTFDSIADVLELEFISTDSIYYRDSLIQELYTIARAHHKEPVYLWRAKFWDARSQLKKNNSDSTIHLIDEAYQQVDSIRYVYDYMRVFHLWTIMHKNQPHVAYKNLKKISEYYARTNNLFMLAHAYIDMGNILSRLNDYPKALEYLQKADSYYKKLNKPVYRAKNQLNISNVLYSMNEEVQAEKILYKLLENPVCVEDTSFHINTLLLLTEHGVPLSKKYVSEAYRLSTEFANKRLLIQSECFMGRFYQNNHRPASA
;
A
#
# COMPACT_ATOMS: atom_id res chain seq x y z
N MET A 1 -37.91 3.80 -32.24
CA MET A 1 -38.40 4.81 -33.18
C MET A 1 -38.09 6.18 -32.60
N LEU A 2 -37.08 6.74 -33.08
CA LEU A 2 -36.63 8.09 -33.27
C LEU A 2 -37.57 9.24 -32.85
N LEU A 3 -37.03 10.22 -32.11
CA LEU A 3 -36.93 11.58 -32.68
C LEU A 3 -35.95 12.45 -31.87
N PHE A 4 -34.99 12.98 -32.58
CA PHE A 4 -34.07 14.04 -32.18
C PHE A 4 -34.83 15.38 -32.03
N SER A 5 -34.48 16.18 -31.03
CA SER A 5 -34.58 17.63 -31.10
C SER A 5 -33.42 18.28 -30.34
N LYS A 6 -32.60 19.00 -31.11
CA LYS A 6 -31.58 19.93 -30.67
C LYS A 6 -32.27 21.23 -30.20
N LYS A 7 -31.86 21.78 -29.05
CA LYS A 7 -31.49 23.22 -28.94
C LYS A 7 -31.02 23.61 -27.53
N LYS A 8 -29.78 24.14 -27.52
CA LYS A 8 -29.25 25.38 -26.91
C LYS A 8 -29.82 25.80 -25.54
N ASN A 9 -29.02 25.72 -24.51
CA ASN A 9 -28.37 26.79 -23.75
C ASN A 9 -27.79 26.20 -22.48
N GLY A 10 -26.55 26.56 -22.17
CA GLY A 10 -25.77 26.03 -21.05
C GLY A 10 -26.46 26.28 -19.71
N GLN A 11 -26.12 25.40 -18.77
CA GLN A 11 -26.38 25.38 -17.31
C GLN A 11 -27.33 24.32 -16.74
N SER A 12 -27.53 23.16 -17.37
CA SER A 12 -28.29 22.09 -16.69
C SER A 12 -27.65 20.69 -16.74
N VAL A 13 -26.52 20.51 -17.40
CA VAL A 13 -25.93 19.16 -17.59
C VAL A 13 -25.15 18.69 -16.35
N ASP A 14 -24.55 19.61 -15.59
CA ASP A 14 -23.69 19.25 -14.46
C ASP A 14 -24.46 18.78 -13.22
N ARG A 15 -25.69 19.27 -13.02
CA ARG A 15 -26.50 18.89 -11.85
C ARG A 15 -27.09 17.48 -11.94
N TRP A 16 -27.41 17.00 -13.15
CA TRP A 16 -27.96 15.68 -13.37
C TRP A 16 -26.86 14.60 -13.34
N HIS A 17 -25.68 14.90 -13.84
CA HIS A 17 -24.54 13.99 -13.76
C HIS A 17 -24.06 13.79 -12.32
N PHE A 18 -24.04 14.85 -11.51
CA PHE A 18 -23.67 14.76 -10.10
C PHE A 18 -24.71 13.96 -9.28
N SER A 19 -25.99 14.14 -9.55
CA SER A 19 -27.05 13.37 -8.88
C SER A 19 -27.05 11.89 -9.28
N TYR A 20 -26.80 11.57 -10.55
CA TYR A 20 -26.73 10.18 -11.02
C TYR A 20 -25.51 9.45 -10.46
N ILE A 21 -24.37 10.12 -10.41
CA ILE A 21 -23.14 9.58 -9.80
C ILE A 21 -23.31 9.40 -8.28
N CYS A 22 -23.99 10.32 -7.59
CA CYS A 22 -24.32 10.15 -6.16
C CYS A 22 -25.32 9.02 -5.90
N ILE A 23 -26.31 8.84 -6.76
CA ILE A 23 -27.32 7.76 -6.63
C ILE A 23 -26.68 6.40 -6.98
N MET A 24 -25.85 6.32 -8.01
CA MET A 24 -25.09 5.11 -8.34
C MET A 24 -24.07 4.76 -7.25
N LYS A 25 -23.37 5.76 -6.67
CA LYS A 25 -22.47 5.55 -5.53
C LYS A 25 -23.19 5.10 -4.28
N ARG A 26 -24.37 5.65 -3.97
CA ARG A 26 -25.20 5.18 -2.85
C ARG A 26 -25.79 3.80 -3.11
N GLY A 27 -26.20 3.50 -4.35
CA GLY A 27 -26.69 2.17 -4.73
C GLY A 27 -25.56 1.12 -4.66
N PHE A 28 -24.34 1.46 -5.04
CA PHE A 28 -23.17 0.59 -4.93
C PHE A 28 -22.78 0.38 -3.45
N LEU A 29 -22.89 1.41 -2.61
CA LEU A 29 -22.69 1.30 -1.16
C LEU A 29 -23.73 0.36 -0.53
N PHE A 30 -25.01 0.49 -0.92
CA PHE A 30 -26.07 -0.41 -0.45
C PHE A 30 -25.88 -1.85 -0.92
N VAL A 31 -25.43 -2.08 -2.15
CA VAL A 31 -25.10 -3.41 -2.66
C VAL A 31 -23.88 -3.98 -1.95
N CYS A 32 -22.85 -3.19 -1.70
CA CYS A 32 -21.68 -3.61 -0.92
C CYS A 32 -22.06 -3.86 0.55
N LEU A 33 -22.89 -3.02 1.17
CA LEU A 33 -23.38 -3.22 2.53
C LEU A 33 -24.32 -4.44 2.61
N TRP A 34 -25.14 -4.68 1.58
CA TRP A 34 -26.02 -5.86 1.50
C TRP A 34 -25.23 -7.15 1.25
N LEU A 35 -24.19 -7.11 0.41
CA LEU A 35 -23.24 -8.22 0.23
C LEU A 35 -22.38 -8.45 1.48
N CYS A 36 -22.05 -7.41 2.24
CA CYS A 36 -21.35 -7.55 3.53
C CYS A 36 -22.24 -8.14 4.61
N SER A 37 -23.56 -7.84 4.63
CA SER A 37 -24.51 -8.44 5.60
C SER A 37 -24.79 -9.91 5.33
N PHE A 38 -24.64 -10.40 4.09
CA PHE A 38 -24.74 -11.83 3.74
C PHE A 38 -23.45 -12.62 4.04
N ASN A 39 -22.32 -11.93 4.30
CA ASN A 39 -21.01 -12.55 4.50
C ASN A 39 -20.57 -12.62 5.97
N PHE A 40 -21.45 -13.00 6.88
CA PHE A 40 -21.01 -13.45 8.21
C PHE A 40 -20.05 -14.67 8.11
N TRP A 41 -20.12 -15.40 6.97
CA TRP A 41 -19.17 -16.46 6.60
C TRP A 41 -17.95 -15.95 5.80
N GLY A 42 -17.99 -14.71 5.29
CA GLY A 42 -16.87 -14.11 4.53
C GLY A 42 -15.79 -13.46 5.41
N ARG A 43 -16.05 -13.23 6.71
CA ARG A 43 -15.06 -12.68 7.64
C ARG A 43 -13.83 -13.57 7.81
N GLU A 44 -13.96 -14.89 7.69
CA GLU A 44 -12.81 -15.82 7.69
C GLU A 44 -11.94 -15.71 6.43
N VAL A 45 -12.50 -15.27 5.29
CA VAL A 45 -11.78 -15.18 4.02
C VAL A 45 -10.96 -13.89 3.88
N ILE A 46 -11.37 -12.80 4.55
CA ILE A 46 -10.68 -11.49 4.48
C ILE A 46 -9.65 -11.31 5.61
N GLY A 47 -9.71 -12.15 6.64
CA GLY A 47 -8.70 -12.13 7.73
C GLY A 47 -8.75 -10.88 8.60
N THR A 48 -9.89 -10.20 8.68
CA THR A 48 -10.08 -9.11 9.62
C THR A 48 -10.46 -9.68 10.98
N TYR A 49 -9.47 -9.79 11.84
CA TYR A 49 -9.66 -10.21 13.23
C TYR A 49 -9.88 -9.01 14.18
N TRP A 50 -10.38 -7.90 13.64
CA TRP A 50 -10.79 -6.77 14.47
C TRP A 50 -11.90 -7.21 15.42
N LYS A 51 -11.74 -6.87 16.70
CA LYS A 51 -12.85 -7.06 17.63
C LYS A 51 -13.97 -6.11 17.22
N PRO A 52 -15.17 -6.63 16.87
CA PRO A 52 -16.28 -5.77 16.47
C PRO A 52 -16.65 -4.78 17.57
N ILE A 53 -16.95 -3.54 17.19
CA ILE A 53 -17.39 -2.47 18.09
C ILE A 53 -18.78 -1.94 17.67
N ASP A 54 -18.97 -1.76 16.37
CA ASP A 54 -20.20 -1.23 15.79
C ASP A 54 -20.31 -1.66 14.34
N ASN A 55 -21.49 -2.09 13.90
CA ASN A 55 -21.68 -2.62 12.55
C ASN A 55 -21.36 -1.59 11.47
N THR A 56 -21.72 -0.32 11.67
CA THR A 56 -21.48 0.74 10.69
C THR A 56 -20.00 1.09 10.62
N PHE A 57 -19.37 1.28 11.79
CA PHE A 57 -17.94 1.57 11.87
C PHE A 57 -17.10 0.43 11.27
N ASP A 58 -17.41 -0.80 11.65
CA ASP A 58 -16.68 -1.98 11.19
C ASP A 58 -16.87 -2.20 9.68
N SER A 59 -18.06 -1.94 9.13
CA SER A 59 -18.31 -2.01 7.68
C SER A 59 -17.47 -1.00 6.89
N ILE A 60 -17.33 0.23 7.40
CA ILE A 60 -16.47 1.26 6.78
C ILE A 60 -15.00 0.83 6.86
N ALA A 61 -14.57 0.28 7.99
CA ALA A 61 -13.22 -0.23 8.18
C ALA A 61 -12.91 -1.40 7.22
N ASP A 62 -13.86 -2.30 6.98
CA ASP A 62 -13.74 -3.41 6.03
C ASP A 62 -13.60 -2.89 4.58
N VAL A 63 -14.38 -1.88 4.20
CA VAL A 63 -14.24 -1.22 2.89
C VAL A 63 -12.86 -0.55 2.76
N LEU A 64 -12.39 0.14 3.80
CA LEU A 64 -11.05 0.72 3.80
C LEU A 64 -9.96 -0.33 3.65
N GLU A 65 -10.09 -1.52 4.28
CA GLU A 65 -9.13 -2.60 4.12
C GLU A 65 -9.08 -3.08 2.65
N LEU A 66 -10.22 -3.20 1.98
CA LEU A 66 -10.29 -3.55 0.56
C LEU A 66 -9.71 -2.45 -0.34
N GLU A 67 -10.01 -1.18 -0.07
CA GLU A 67 -9.52 -0.02 -0.81
C GLU A 67 -7.99 0.16 -0.70
N PHE A 68 -7.37 -0.30 0.40
CA PHE A 68 -5.91 -0.31 0.49
C PHE A 68 -5.25 -1.29 -0.47
N ILE A 69 -6.02 -2.22 -1.03
CA ILE A 69 -5.56 -3.18 -2.04
C ILE A 69 -5.66 -2.57 -3.44
N SER A 70 -6.67 -1.72 -3.70
CA SER A 70 -6.88 -1.07 -4.99
C SER A 70 -6.19 0.31 -5.07
N THR A 71 -5.79 0.72 -6.27
CA THR A 71 -4.95 1.91 -6.47
C THR A 71 -5.74 3.22 -6.68
N ASP A 72 -7.06 3.18 -6.94
CA ASP A 72 -7.70 4.23 -7.75
C ASP A 72 -8.59 5.25 -7.03
N SER A 73 -8.77 5.24 -5.70
CA SER A 73 -9.70 6.20 -5.09
C SER A 73 -9.24 6.87 -3.79
N ILE A 74 -8.25 7.75 -3.88
CA ILE A 74 -7.80 8.57 -2.75
C ILE A 74 -8.97 9.39 -2.18
N TYR A 75 -9.81 9.98 -3.03
CA TYR A 75 -10.95 10.82 -2.61
C TYR A 75 -12.03 10.03 -1.86
N TYR A 76 -12.36 8.84 -2.33
CA TYR A 76 -13.35 7.99 -1.65
C TYR A 76 -12.87 7.54 -0.27
N ARG A 77 -11.60 7.21 -0.15
CA ARG A 77 -10.95 6.82 1.12
C ARG A 77 -11.02 7.95 2.16
N ASP A 78 -10.74 9.18 1.75
CA ASP A 78 -10.81 10.33 2.66
C ASP A 78 -12.24 10.57 3.16
N SER A 79 -13.24 10.41 2.30
CA SER A 79 -14.66 10.50 2.71
C SER A 79 -15.01 9.44 3.77
N LEU A 80 -14.57 8.19 3.58
CA LEU A 80 -14.78 7.11 4.55
C LEU A 80 -14.08 7.39 5.89
N ILE A 81 -12.88 7.93 5.86
CA ILE A 81 -12.15 8.31 7.07
C ILE A 81 -12.87 9.43 7.82
N GLN A 82 -13.39 10.44 7.12
CA GLN A 82 -14.20 11.50 7.74
C GLN A 82 -15.48 10.94 8.37
N GLU A 83 -16.08 9.92 7.79
CA GLU A 83 -17.23 9.23 8.38
C GLU A 83 -16.85 8.49 9.66
N LEU A 84 -15.69 7.77 9.68
CA LEU A 84 -15.16 7.16 10.91
C LEU A 84 -14.95 8.19 12.03
N TYR A 85 -14.39 9.35 11.71
CA TYR A 85 -14.23 10.43 12.71
C TYR A 85 -15.57 11.00 13.17
N THR A 86 -16.59 11.03 12.32
CA THR A 86 -17.93 11.49 12.70
C THR A 86 -18.57 10.53 13.70
N ILE A 87 -18.45 9.23 13.45
CA ILE A 87 -18.91 8.19 14.39
C ILE A 87 -18.10 8.26 15.69
N ALA A 88 -16.78 8.43 15.61
CA ALA A 88 -15.93 8.54 16.79
C ALA A 88 -16.28 9.75 17.67
N ARG A 89 -16.69 10.89 17.08
CA ARG A 89 -17.18 12.05 17.85
C ARG A 89 -18.50 11.76 18.55
N ALA A 90 -19.39 11.00 17.93
CA ALA A 90 -20.65 10.58 18.55
C ALA A 90 -20.41 9.63 19.73
N HIS A 91 -19.37 8.79 19.65
CA HIS A 91 -18.96 7.82 20.67
C HIS A 91 -17.75 8.29 21.50
N HIS A 92 -17.68 9.59 21.83
CA HIS A 92 -16.53 10.22 22.48
C HIS A 92 -16.12 9.62 23.83
N LYS A 93 -17.01 8.88 24.50
CA LYS A 93 -16.74 8.15 25.75
C LYS A 93 -16.02 6.82 25.55
N GLU A 94 -15.93 6.35 24.31
CA GLU A 94 -15.33 5.08 23.95
C GLU A 94 -14.08 5.30 23.08
N PRO A 95 -12.87 5.32 23.67
CA PRO A 95 -11.63 5.65 22.96
C PRO A 95 -11.35 4.78 21.72
N VAL A 96 -11.95 3.57 21.67
CA VAL A 96 -11.73 2.62 20.58
C VAL A 96 -12.13 3.16 19.20
N TYR A 97 -13.17 3.95 19.12
CA TYR A 97 -13.58 4.56 17.86
C TYR A 97 -12.55 5.57 17.36
N LEU A 98 -12.01 6.39 18.27
CA LEU A 98 -11.08 7.45 17.91
C LEU A 98 -9.72 6.90 17.48
N TRP A 99 -9.10 6.00 18.24
CA TRP A 99 -7.79 5.48 17.84
C TRP A 99 -7.85 4.57 16.60
N ARG A 100 -8.98 3.87 16.36
CA ARG A 100 -9.18 3.15 15.10
C ARG A 100 -9.32 4.09 13.90
N ALA A 101 -10.09 5.18 14.04
CA ALA A 101 -10.17 6.20 12.98
C ALA A 101 -8.79 6.79 12.66
N LYS A 102 -7.99 7.13 13.70
CA LYS A 102 -6.60 7.60 13.52
C LYS A 102 -5.70 6.58 12.85
N PHE A 103 -5.83 5.30 13.17
CA PHE A 103 -5.08 4.25 12.50
C PHE A 103 -5.38 4.18 10.99
N TRP A 104 -6.64 4.28 10.60
CA TRP A 104 -7.02 4.29 9.19
C TRP A 104 -6.57 5.55 8.47
N ASP A 105 -6.64 6.69 9.12
CA ASP A 105 -6.11 7.95 8.60
C ASP A 105 -4.58 7.88 8.44
N ALA A 106 -3.86 7.38 9.43
CA ALA A 106 -2.41 7.15 9.32
C ALA A 106 -2.05 6.31 8.10
N ARG A 107 -2.79 5.23 7.83
CA ARG A 107 -2.60 4.42 6.62
C ARG A 107 -2.87 5.22 5.34
N SER A 108 -3.89 6.09 5.34
CA SER A 108 -4.17 6.95 4.19
C SER A 108 -3.07 7.97 3.97
N GLN A 109 -2.61 8.64 5.02
CA GLN A 109 -1.51 9.61 4.94
C GLN A 109 -0.21 8.93 4.45
N LEU A 110 0.05 7.69 4.89
CA LEU A 110 1.20 6.91 4.40
C LEU A 110 1.13 6.68 2.88
N LYS A 111 -0.04 6.34 2.34
CA LYS A 111 -0.23 6.20 0.88
C LYS A 111 -0.04 7.53 0.14
N LYS A 112 -0.36 8.65 0.78
CA LYS A 112 -0.13 10.01 0.23
C LYS A 112 1.33 10.47 0.39
N ASN A 113 2.21 9.63 0.95
CA ASN A 113 3.60 9.96 1.31
C ASN A 113 3.73 11.12 2.32
N ASN A 114 2.71 11.35 3.14
CA ASN A 114 2.72 12.33 4.22
C ASN A 114 3.23 11.68 5.51
N SER A 115 4.55 11.55 5.62
CA SER A 115 5.19 10.84 6.74
C SER A 115 4.93 11.49 8.09
N ASP A 116 4.95 12.83 8.17
CA ASP A 116 4.78 13.55 9.44
C ASP A 116 3.38 13.36 10.02
N SER A 117 2.35 13.51 9.18
CA SER A 117 0.97 13.23 9.60
C SER A 117 0.77 11.76 9.94
N THR A 118 1.42 10.82 9.22
CA THR A 118 1.37 9.40 9.53
C THR A 118 1.94 9.11 10.90
N ILE A 119 3.13 9.66 11.22
CA ILE A 119 3.80 9.47 12.51
C ILE A 119 2.92 10.02 13.62
N HIS A 120 2.43 11.26 13.50
CA HIS A 120 1.58 11.87 14.51
C HIS A 120 0.33 11.04 14.82
N LEU A 121 -0.41 10.65 13.78
CA LEU A 121 -1.65 9.86 13.93
C LEU A 121 -1.40 8.47 14.52
N ILE A 122 -0.32 7.80 14.11
CA ILE A 122 -0.03 6.46 14.62
C ILE A 122 0.51 6.49 16.04
N ASP A 123 1.24 7.54 16.44
CA ASP A 123 1.67 7.76 17.82
C ASP A 123 0.47 7.93 18.75
N GLU A 124 -0.49 8.77 18.36
CA GLU A 124 -1.71 8.96 19.12
C GLU A 124 -2.56 7.67 19.22
N ALA A 125 -2.68 6.90 18.12
CA ALA A 125 -3.38 5.62 18.14
C ALA A 125 -2.67 4.61 19.04
N TYR A 126 -1.33 4.55 18.99
CA TYR A 126 -0.52 3.62 19.78
C TYR A 126 -0.60 3.90 21.29
N GLN A 127 -0.67 5.17 21.68
CA GLN A 127 -0.83 5.56 23.08
C GLN A 127 -2.22 5.24 23.64
N GLN A 128 -3.25 5.19 22.81
CA GLN A 128 -4.65 5.03 23.22
C GLN A 128 -5.15 3.60 23.12
N VAL A 129 -4.51 2.73 22.32
CA VAL A 129 -4.97 1.36 22.12
C VAL A 129 -4.76 0.52 23.38
N ASP A 130 -5.84 -0.10 23.88
CA ASP A 130 -5.79 -1.06 24.97
C ASP A 130 -5.21 -2.39 24.49
N SER A 131 -3.96 -2.66 24.85
CA SER A 131 -3.20 -3.83 24.44
C SER A 131 -3.72 -5.17 25.02
N ILE A 132 -4.55 -5.11 26.05
CA ILE A 132 -5.14 -6.30 26.70
C ILE A 132 -6.51 -6.60 26.05
N ARG A 133 -7.36 -5.59 25.96
CA ARG A 133 -8.71 -5.74 25.45
C ARG A 133 -8.74 -5.95 23.92
N TYR A 134 -7.82 -5.29 23.19
CA TYR A 134 -7.77 -5.28 21.72
C TYR A 134 -6.39 -5.74 21.22
N VAL A 135 -5.97 -6.96 21.58
CA VAL A 135 -4.62 -7.48 21.29
C VAL A 135 -4.30 -7.46 19.79
N TYR A 136 -5.25 -7.87 18.95
CA TYR A 136 -5.04 -7.89 17.50
C TYR A 136 -4.87 -6.47 16.94
N ASP A 137 -5.74 -5.56 17.35
CA ASP A 137 -5.68 -4.14 16.96
C ASP A 137 -4.36 -3.52 17.39
N TYR A 138 -3.97 -3.77 18.66
CA TYR A 138 -2.69 -3.33 19.19
C TYR A 138 -1.52 -3.81 18.32
N MET A 139 -1.52 -5.06 17.92
CA MET A 139 -0.44 -5.59 17.07
C MET A 139 -0.41 -4.94 15.68
N ARG A 140 -1.55 -4.57 15.10
CA ARG A 140 -1.60 -3.83 13.83
C ARG A 140 -1.11 -2.39 13.98
N VAL A 141 -1.55 -1.70 15.03
CA VAL A 141 -1.09 -0.35 15.36
C VAL A 141 0.42 -0.37 15.64
N PHE A 142 0.88 -1.32 16.48
CA PHE A 142 2.29 -1.49 16.82
C PHE A 142 3.16 -1.83 15.59
N HIS A 143 2.62 -2.60 14.64
CA HIS A 143 3.30 -2.90 13.39
C HIS A 143 3.53 -1.62 12.58
N LEU A 144 2.49 -0.85 12.32
CA LEU A 144 2.60 0.41 11.57
C LEU A 144 3.49 1.42 12.32
N TRP A 145 3.32 1.54 13.64
CA TRP A 145 4.17 2.37 14.49
C TRP A 145 5.66 2.00 14.37
N THR A 146 5.97 0.70 14.41
CA THR A 146 7.35 0.20 14.27
C THR A 146 7.96 0.56 12.91
N ILE A 147 7.18 0.48 11.83
CA ILE A 147 7.65 0.83 10.50
C ILE A 147 7.90 2.34 10.39
N MET A 148 7.08 3.15 10.99
CA MET A 148 7.25 4.61 10.96
C MET A 148 8.46 5.05 11.79
N HIS A 149 8.79 4.34 12.88
CA HIS A 149 9.94 4.61 13.77
C HIS A 149 11.19 3.76 13.44
N LYS A 150 11.40 3.46 12.17
CA LYS A 150 12.52 2.61 11.68
C LYS A 150 13.91 3.25 11.70
N ASN A 151 14.07 4.44 12.29
CA ASN A 151 15.38 5.11 12.40
C ASN A 151 16.37 4.32 13.28
N GLN A 152 15.87 3.43 14.13
CA GLN A 152 16.64 2.47 14.91
C GLN A 152 16.39 1.05 14.38
N PRO A 153 17.09 0.59 13.34
CA PRO A 153 16.74 -0.64 12.63
C PRO A 153 16.81 -1.89 13.50
N HIS A 154 17.72 -1.95 14.49
CA HIS A 154 17.79 -3.07 15.42
C HIS A 154 16.57 -3.15 16.34
N VAL A 155 16.04 -2.00 16.79
CA VAL A 155 14.82 -1.93 17.60
C VAL A 155 13.62 -2.31 16.74
N ALA A 156 13.53 -1.78 15.53
CA ALA A 156 12.47 -2.12 14.59
C ALA A 156 12.46 -3.63 14.28
N TYR A 157 13.61 -4.23 14.02
CA TYR A 157 13.72 -5.68 13.82
C TYR A 157 13.24 -6.50 15.03
N LYS A 158 13.66 -6.10 16.24
CA LYS A 158 13.20 -6.76 17.48
C LYS A 158 11.68 -6.68 17.67
N ASN A 159 11.09 -5.54 17.35
CA ASN A 159 9.64 -5.35 17.41
C ASN A 159 8.92 -6.20 16.36
N LEU A 160 9.40 -6.19 15.11
CA LEU A 160 8.86 -7.01 14.03
C LEU A 160 8.94 -8.51 14.32
N LYS A 161 9.97 -8.97 15.02
CA LYS A 161 10.07 -10.35 15.49
C LYS A 161 8.92 -10.70 16.43
N LYS A 162 8.62 -9.86 17.44
CA LYS A 162 7.47 -10.06 18.35
C LYS A 162 6.14 -10.05 17.58
N ILE A 163 5.99 -9.15 16.63
CA ILE A 163 4.81 -9.02 15.78
C ILE A 163 4.63 -10.28 14.92
N SER A 164 5.70 -10.77 14.30
CA SER A 164 5.66 -11.99 13.48
C SER A 164 5.35 -13.24 14.30
N GLU A 165 5.89 -13.35 15.52
CA GLU A 165 5.57 -14.44 16.45
C GLU A 165 4.09 -14.43 16.84
N TYR A 166 3.49 -13.26 17.05
CA TYR A 166 2.06 -13.13 17.31
C TYR A 166 1.23 -13.61 16.10
N TYR A 167 1.53 -13.11 14.89
CA TYR A 167 0.79 -13.50 13.70
C TYR A 167 0.97 -14.99 13.34
N ALA A 168 2.13 -15.56 13.61
CA ALA A 168 2.35 -16.99 13.46
C ALA A 168 1.48 -17.82 14.41
N ARG A 169 1.44 -17.45 15.72
CA ARG A 169 0.61 -18.13 16.72
C ARG A 169 -0.89 -18.02 16.44
N THR A 170 -1.34 -16.91 15.88
CA THR A 170 -2.74 -16.67 15.53
C THR A 170 -3.10 -17.19 14.13
N ASN A 171 -2.16 -17.85 13.44
CA ASN A 171 -2.30 -18.34 12.06
C ASN A 171 -2.74 -17.26 11.06
N ASN A 172 -2.41 -15.98 11.34
CA ASN A 172 -2.69 -14.88 10.42
C ASN A 172 -1.57 -14.77 9.38
N LEU A 173 -1.58 -15.67 8.40
CA LEU A 173 -0.52 -15.82 7.40
C LEU A 173 -0.36 -14.57 6.53
N PHE A 174 -1.45 -13.80 6.32
CA PHE A 174 -1.40 -12.56 5.54
C PHE A 174 -0.57 -11.49 6.27
N MET A 175 -0.89 -11.22 7.53
CA MET A 175 -0.16 -10.24 8.34
C MET A 175 1.27 -10.72 8.67
N LEU A 176 1.46 -12.04 8.80
CA LEU A 176 2.79 -12.64 8.96
C LEU A 176 3.67 -12.38 7.73
N ALA A 177 3.11 -12.52 6.51
CA ALA A 177 3.84 -12.20 5.29
C ALA A 177 4.25 -10.73 5.23
N HIS A 178 3.36 -9.80 5.63
CA HIS A 178 3.69 -8.38 5.75
C HIS A 178 4.84 -8.14 6.73
N ALA A 179 4.77 -8.73 7.93
CA ALA A 179 5.84 -8.61 8.92
C ALA A 179 7.19 -9.13 8.38
N TYR A 180 7.17 -10.23 7.61
CA TYR A 180 8.39 -10.76 6.98
C TYR A 180 8.96 -9.83 5.90
N ILE A 181 8.12 -9.16 5.10
CA ILE A 181 8.61 -8.13 4.17
C ILE A 181 9.33 -7.02 4.92
N ASP A 182 8.73 -6.52 6.00
CA ASP A 182 9.31 -5.43 6.76
C ASP A 182 10.60 -5.86 7.47
N MET A 183 10.67 -7.10 7.98
CA MET A 183 11.91 -7.69 8.50
C MET A 183 12.98 -7.79 7.41
N GLY A 184 12.62 -8.25 6.20
CA GLY A 184 13.52 -8.30 5.05
C GLY A 184 14.05 -6.92 4.68
N ASN A 185 13.19 -5.92 4.61
CA ASN A 185 13.57 -4.54 4.32
C ASN A 185 14.50 -3.93 5.39
N ILE A 186 14.27 -4.22 6.67
CA ILE A 186 15.16 -3.76 7.76
C ILE A 186 16.52 -4.46 7.66
N LEU A 187 16.55 -5.77 7.43
CA LEU A 187 17.78 -6.54 7.29
C LEU A 187 18.60 -6.10 6.07
N SER A 188 17.94 -5.79 4.96
CA SER A 188 18.60 -5.20 3.79
C SER A 188 19.29 -3.87 4.13
N ARG A 189 18.64 -3.02 4.92
CA ARG A 189 19.26 -1.77 5.42
C ARG A 189 20.42 -1.99 6.39
N LEU A 190 20.44 -3.15 7.06
CA LEU A 190 21.54 -3.60 7.92
C LEU A 190 22.63 -4.37 7.14
N ASN A 191 22.49 -4.46 5.81
CA ASN A 191 23.35 -5.20 4.89
C ASN A 191 23.41 -6.74 5.17
N ASP A 192 22.44 -7.28 5.92
CA ASP A 192 22.28 -8.74 6.08
C ASP A 192 21.38 -9.27 4.94
N TYR A 193 21.88 -9.17 3.71
CA TYR A 193 21.16 -9.53 2.49
C TYR A 193 20.70 -11.00 2.44
N PRO A 194 21.49 -12.00 2.88
CA PRO A 194 21.04 -13.38 2.87
C PRO A 194 19.79 -13.60 3.73
N LYS A 195 19.76 -13.05 4.97
CA LYS A 195 18.56 -13.14 5.81
C LYS A 195 17.42 -12.28 5.28
N ALA A 196 17.70 -11.11 4.69
CA ALA A 196 16.69 -10.30 4.03
C ALA A 196 15.97 -11.12 2.94
N LEU A 197 16.73 -11.77 2.07
CA LEU A 197 16.21 -12.63 1.01
C LEU A 197 15.37 -13.78 1.57
N GLU A 198 15.84 -14.44 2.64
CA GLU A 198 15.09 -15.53 3.31
C GLU A 198 13.71 -15.08 3.76
N TYR A 199 13.59 -13.94 4.43
CA TYR A 199 12.29 -13.42 4.89
C TYR A 199 11.39 -13.00 3.73
N LEU A 200 11.93 -12.34 2.71
CA LEU A 200 11.16 -11.98 1.52
C LEU A 200 10.65 -13.20 0.77
N GLN A 201 11.43 -14.27 0.67
CA GLN A 201 11.01 -15.54 0.06
C GLN A 201 9.92 -16.24 0.89
N LYS A 202 10.01 -16.20 2.22
CA LYS A 202 8.94 -16.69 3.11
C LYS A 202 7.64 -15.91 2.85
N ALA A 203 7.71 -14.59 2.75
CA ALA A 203 6.56 -13.77 2.43
C ALA A 203 5.96 -14.11 1.05
N ASP A 204 6.81 -14.30 0.01
CA ASP A 204 6.37 -14.73 -1.33
C ASP A 204 5.60 -16.04 -1.28
N SER A 205 6.09 -17.01 -0.51
CA SER A 205 5.44 -18.32 -0.35
C SER A 205 4.06 -18.21 0.29
N TYR A 206 3.90 -17.35 1.31
CA TYR A 206 2.59 -17.12 1.94
C TYR A 206 1.62 -16.40 1.00
N TYR A 207 2.07 -15.38 0.28
CA TYR A 207 1.21 -14.71 -0.71
C TYR A 207 0.79 -15.64 -1.84
N LYS A 208 1.67 -16.54 -2.28
CA LYS A 208 1.33 -17.59 -3.24
C LYS A 208 0.25 -18.52 -2.67
N LYS A 209 0.43 -19.02 -1.42
CA LYS A 209 -0.53 -19.89 -0.73
C LYS A 209 -1.89 -19.23 -0.54
N LEU A 210 -1.91 -17.92 -0.25
CA LEU A 210 -3.11 -17.14 0.01
C LEU A 210 -3.75 -16.58 -1.29
N ASN A 211 -3.20 -16.90 -2.46
CA ASN A 211 -3.63 -16.35 -3.76
C ASN A 211 -3.72 -14.81 -3.76
N LYS A 212 -2.63 -14.15 -3.32
CA LYS A 212 -2.50 -12.69 -3.25
C LYS A 212 -1.50 -12.18 -4.30
N PRO A 213 -1.84 -12.20 -5.62
CA PRO A 213 -0.90 -11.91 -6.70
C PRO A 213 -0.34 -10.48 -6.64
N VAL A 214 -1.14 -9.49 -6.24
CA VAL A 214 -0.71 -8.09 -6.12
C VAL A 214 0.42 -7.93 -5.10
N TYR A 215 0.24 -8.49 -3.91
CA TYR A 215 1.26 -8.42 -2.85
C TYR A 215 2.51 -9.21 -3.22
N ARG A 216 2.31 -10.33 -3.89
CA ARG A 216 3.40 -11.16 -4.38
C ARG A 216 4.23 -10.40 -5.42
N ALA A 217 3.61 -9.77 -6.41
CA ALA A 217 4.31 -8.98 -7.42
C ALA A 217 5.12 -7.83 -6.77
N LYS A 218 4.53 -7.09 -5.85
CA LYS A 218 5.25 -6.03 -5.10
C LYS A 218 6.41 -6.57 -4.27
N ASN A 219 6.28 -7.75 -3.67
CA ASN A 219 7.38 -8.40 -2.94
C ASN A 219 8.51 -8.88 -3.86
N GLN A 220 8.21 -9.28 -5.09
CA GLN A 220 9.21 -9.65 -6.10
C GLN A 220 10.15 -8.47 -6.44
N LEU A 221 9.65 -7.23 -6.40
CA LEU A 221 10.49 -6.03 -6.54
C LEU A 221 11.50 -5.92 -5.38
N ASN A 222 11.07 -6.16 -4.14
CA ASN A 222 11.95 -6.16 -2.97
C ASN A 222 13.02 -7.27 -3.08
N ILE A 223 12.62 -8.47 -3.52
CA ILE A 223 13.54 -9.59 -3.77
C ILE A 223 14.59 -9.21 -4.81
N SER A 224 14.18 -8.60 -5.92
CA SER A 224 15.10 -8.16 -6.97
C SER A 224 16.14 -7.15 -6.45
N ASN A 225 15.69 -6.19 -5.63
CA ASN A 225 16.57 -5.20 -5.03
C ASN A 225 17.62 -5.86 -4.11
N VAL A 226 17.23 -6.84 -3.30
CA VAL A 226 18.16 -7.58 -2.45
C VAL A 226 19.12 -8.44 -3.28
N LEU A 227 18.64 -9.10 -4.33
CA LEU A 227 19.49 -9.88 -5.25
C LEU A 227 20.55 -9.00 -5.93
N TYR A 228 20.21 -7.80 -6.37
CA TYR A 228 21.21 -6.85 -6.87
C TYR A 228 22.25 -6.49 -5.81
N SER A 229 21.81 -6.27 -4.57
CA SER A 229 22.72 -5.99 -3.45
C SER A 229 23.65 -7.17 -3.12
N MET A 230 23.28 -8.38 -3.56
CA MET A 230 24.10 -9.61 -3.47
C MET A 230 24.96 -9.88 -4.71
N ASN A 231 24.93 -9.01 -5.71
CA ASN A 231 25.54 -9.18 -7.03
C ASN A 231 24.94 -10.37 -7.83
N GLU A 232 23.69 -10.74 -7.55
CA GLU A 232 22.94 -11.79 -8.26
C GLU A 232 22.11 -11.15 -9.40
N GLU A 233 22.77 -10.37 -10.26
CA GLU A 233 22.13 -9.51 -11.27
C GLU A 233 21.22 -10.29 -12.23
N VAL A 234 21.67 -11.43 -12.75
CA VAL A 234 20.91 -12.24 -13.71
C VAL A 234 19.57 -12.71 -13.12
N GLN A 235 19.56 -13.06 -11.83
CA GLN A 235 18.32 -13.48 -11.15
C GLN A 235 17.40 -12.29 -10.91
N ALA A 236 17.94 -11.15 -10.51
CA ALA A 236 17.21 -9.91 -10.29
C ALA A 236 16.54 -9.42 -11.58
N GLU A 237 17.29 -9.34 -12.69
CA GLU A 237 16.78 -8.93 -13.99
C GLU A 237 15.67 -9.83 -14.50
N LYS A 238 15.85 -11.15 -14.38
CA LYS A 238 14.82 -12.11 -14.76
C LYS A 238 13.49 -11.90 -14.05
N ILE A 239 13.52 -11.50 -12.78
CA ILE A 239 12.32 -11.16 -12.02
C ILE A 239 11.72 -9.85 -12.53
N LEU A 240 12.54 -8.82 -12.72
CA LEU A 240 12.08 -7.50 -13.15
C LEU A 240 11.46 -7.50 -14.55
N TYR A 241 12.06 -8.21 -15.51
CA TYR A 241 11.47 -8.36 -16.85
C TYR A 241 10.09 -9.04 -16.80
N LYS A 242 9.94 -10.07 -15.96
CA LYS A 242 8.63 -10.69 -15.73
C LYS A 242 7.63 -9.75 -15.07
N LEU A 243 8.10 -8.85 -14.19
CA LEU A 243 7.23 -7.86 -13.57
C LEU A 243 6.75 -6.82 -14.58
N LEU A 244 7.57 -6.38 -15.52
CA LEU A 244 7.15 -5.45 -16.57
C LEU A 244 6.03 -6.00 -17.46
N GLU A 245 5.95 -7.34 -17.62
CA GLU A 245 4.90 -8.03 -18.36
C GLU A 245 3.69 -8.38 -17.48
N ASN A 246 3.78 -8.16 -16.16
CA ASN A 246 2.72 -8.53 -15.22
C ASN A 246 1.60 -7.49 -15.23
N PRO A 247 0.32 -7.86 -15.45
CA PRO A 247 -0.79 -6.92 -15.43
C PRO A 247 -0.85 -6.06 -14.17
N VAL A 248 -0.56 -6.64 -12.99
CA VAL A 248 -0.52 -5.90 -11.72
C VAL A 248 0.51 -4.77 -11.75
N CYS A 249 1.65 -4.98 -12.40
CA CYS A 249 2.68 -3.95 -12.52
C CYS A 249 2.26 -2.88 -13.53
N VAL A 250 1.67 -3.27 -14.65
CA VAL A 250 1.24 -2.35 -15.72
C VAL A 250 0.09 -1.45 -15.24
N GLU A 251 -0.86 -1.99 -14.49
CA GLU A 251 -2.01 -1.26 -13.97
C GLU A 251 -1.65 -0.30 -12.81
N ASP A 252 -0.64 -0.63 -11.99
CA ASP A 252 -0.15 0.25 -10.92
C ASP A 252 1.01 1.10 -11.42
N THR A 253 0.71 2.30 -11.90
CA THR A 253 1.72 3.24 -12.46
C THR A 253 2.90 3.47 -11.53
N SER A 254 2.68 3.60 -10.23
CA SER A 254 3.76 3.78 -9.24
C SER A 254 4.67 2.55 -9.16
N PHE A 255 4.08 1.36 -9.21
CA PHE A 255 4.81 0.10 -9.20
C PHE A 255 5.60 -0.08 -10.50
N HIS A 256 4.98 0.24 -11.65
CA HIS A 256 5.64 0.20 -12.95
C HIS A 256 6.87 1.12 -13.00
N ILE A 257 6.73 2.38 -12.59
CA ILE A 257 7.83 3.34 -12.51
C ILE A 257 8.97 2.80 -11.63
N ASN A 258 8.68 2.29 -10.44
CA ASN A 258 9.72 1.75 -9.55
C ASN A 258 10.45 0.57 -10.17
N THR A 259 9.75 -0.29 -10.93
CA THR A 259 10.35 -1.43 -11.64
C THR A 259 11.30 -0.95 -12.75
N LEU A 260 10.91 0.05 -13.53
CA LEU A 260 11.74 0.67 -14.56
C LEU A 260 12.98 1.34 -13.97
N LEU A 261 12.82 2.07 -12.85
CA LEU A 261 13.93 2.74 -12.17
C LEU A 261 14.97 1.76 -11.62
N LEU A 262 14.51 0.64 -11.06
CA LEU A 262 15.42 -0.39 -10.55
C LEU A 262 16.26 -1.02 -11.69
N LEU A 263 15.66 -1.29 -12.85
CA LEU A 263 16.39 -1.73 -14.04
C LEU A 263 17.40 -0.66 -14.52
N THR A 264 17.05 0.61 -14.43
CA THR A 264 17.95 1.72 -14.81
C THR A 264 19.16 1.82 -13.88
N GLU A 265 18.95 1.65 -12.58
CA GLU A 265 20.00 1.77 -11.55
C GLU A 265 21.16 0.81 -11.78
N HIS A 266 20.86 -0.38 -12.24
CA HIS A 266 21.83 -1.45 -12.43
C HIS A 266 22.39 -1.56 -13.86
N GLY A 267 22.11 -0.55 -14.70
CA GLY A 267 22.78 -0.39 -15.99
C GLY A 267 22.46 -1.46 -17.04
N VAL A 268 21.27 -2.10 -16.92
CA VAL A 268 20.84 -3.12 -17.90
C VAL A 268 20.77 -2.56 -19.32
N PRO A 269 20.85 -3.42 -20.35
CA PRO A 269 20.56 -3.01 -21.71
C PRO A 269 19.22 -2.27 -21.79
N LEU A 270 19.16 -1.17 -22.53
CA LEU A 270 17.98 -0.29 -22.64
C LEU A 270 17.69 0.62 -21.45
N SER A 271 18.64 0.82 -20.50
CA SER A 271 18.46 1.73 -19.35
C SER A 271 18.00 3.13 -19.78
N LYS A 272 18.46 3.66 -20.93
CA LYS A 272 17.97 4.93 -21.49
C LYS A 272 16.46 4.89 -21.77
N LYS A 273 15.96 3.82 -22.33
CA LYS A 273 14.53 3.63 -22.61
C LYS A 273 13.73 3.59 -21.30
N TYR A 274 14.22 2.83 -20.32
CA TYR A 274 13.55 2.65 -19.03
C TYR A 274 13.48 3.94 -18.23
N VAL A 275 14.59 4.68 -18.13
CA VAL A 275 14.58 5.97 -17.40
C VAL A 275 13.71 7.01 -18.10
N SER A 276 13.73 7.07 -19.43
CA SER A 276 12.88 8.00 -20.18
C SER A 276 11.39 7.68 -20.00
N GLU A 277 11.02 6.40 -20.01
CA GLU A 277 9.65 5.97 -19.78
C GLU A 277 9.21 6.22 -18.33
N ALA A 278 10.07 5.94 -17.35
CA ALA A 278 9.80 6.25 -15.94
C ALA A 278 9.56 7.74 -15.73
N TYR A 279 10.37 8.60 -16.35
CA TYR A 279 10.22 10.06 -16.30
C TYR A 279 8.90 10.51 -16.92
N ARG A 280 8.56 10.02 -18.13
CA ARG A 280 7.31 10.32 -18.82
C ARG A 280 6.11 9.94 -17.95
N LEU A 281 6.07 8.71 -17.46
CA LEU A 281 4.99 8.23 -16.60
C LEU A 281 4.88 9.01 -15.28
N SER A 282 6.01 9.38 -14.69
CA SER A 282 6.02 10.17 -13.43
C SER A 282 5.45 11.57 -13.65
N THR A 283 5.69 12.17 -14.81
CA THR A 283 5.15 13.48 -15.20
C THR A 283 3.64 13.39 -15.43
N GLU A 284 3.19 12.39 -16.18
CA GLU A 284 1.77 12.16 -16.47
C GLU A 284 0.96 11.81 -15.22
N PHE A 285 1.55 11.04 -14.33
CA PHE A 285 0.92 10.63 -13.06
C PHE A 285 0.91 11.75 -12.00
N ALA A 286 1.58 12.89 -12.28
CA ALA A 286 1.71 14.06 -11.39
C ALA A 286 2.15 13.70 -9.95
N ASN A 287 2.95 12.65 -9.78
CA ASN A 287 3.50 12.26 -8.48
C ASN A 287 4.87 12.89 -8.27
N LYS A 288 4.91 13.98 -7.50
CA LYS A 288 6.11 14.76 -7.25
C LYS A 288 7.31 13.92 -6.77
N ARG A 289 7.08 12.93 -5.91
CA ARG A 289 8.16 12.05 -5.39
C ARG A 289 8.75 11.18 -6.50
N LEU A 290 7.91 10.53 -7.29
CA LEU A 290 8.36 9.69 -8.39
C LEU A 290 9.02 10.52 -9.49
N LEU A 291 8.55 11.73 -9.73
CA LEU A 291 9.16 12.66 -10.67
C LEU A 291 10.58 13.03 -10.23
N ILE A 292 10.78 13.49 -9.01
CA ILE A 292 12.10 13.79 -8.45
C ILE A 292 13.02 12.56 -8.52
N GLN A 293 12.51 11.40 -8.18
CA GLN A 293 13.27 10.17 -8.25
C GLN A 293 13.71 9.86 -9.68
N SER A 294 12.78 9.94 -10.66
CA SER A 294 13.09 9.73 -12.07
C SER A 294 14.09 10.73 -12.62
N GLU A 295 14.01 12.00 -12.23
CA GLU A 295 14.97 13.04 -12.57
C GLU A 295 16.37 12.72 -12.01
N CYS A 296 16.47 12.30 -10.77
CA CYS A 296 17.72 11.88 -10.15
C CYS A 296 18.37 10.70 -10.90
N PHE A 297 17.57 9.71 -11.27
CA PHE A 297 18.06 8.55 -12.04
C PHE A 297 18.48 8.95 -13.45
N MET A 298 17.73 9.80 -14.11
CA MET A 298 18.08 10.34 -15.42
C MET A 298 19.39 11.12 -15.38
N GLY A 299 19.57 11.98 -14.38
CA GLY A 299 20.81 12.73 -14.15
C GLY A 299 22.00 11.80 -13.97
N ARG A 300 21.91 10.78 -13.12
CA ARG A 300 22.97 9.77 -12.93
C ARG A 300 23.26 8.99 -14.22
N PHE A 301 22.23 8.59 -14.94
CA PHE A 301 22.38 7.89 -16.20
C PHE A 301 23.21 8.70 -17.21
N TYR A 302 22.87 9.99 -17.39
CA TYR A 302 23.63 10.85 -18.31
C TYR A 302 25.03 11.14 -17.80
N GLN A 303 25.26 11.35 -16.51
CA GLN A 303 26.60 11.53 -15.95
C GLN A 303 27.50 10.31 -16.19
N ASN A 304 26.98 9.10 -16.02
CA ASN A 304 27.74 7.86 -16.23
C ASN A 304 28.05 7.60 -17.71
N ASN A 305 27.16 8.00 -18.62
CA ASN A 305 27.34 7.76 -20.07
C ASN A 305 28.13 8.89 -20.78
N HIS A 306 28.33 10.04 -20.12
CA HIS A 306 29.13 11.16 -20.66
C HIS A 306 30.51 11.27 -20.03
N ARG A 307 30.91 10.39 -19.12
CA ARG A 307 32.29 10.30 -18.70
C ARG A 307 33.09 9.68 -19.84
N PRO A 308 34.08 10.39 -20.48
CA PRO A 308 34.97 9.73 -21.40
C PRO A 308 35.63 8.58 -20.66
N ALA A 309 35.67 7.42 -21.27
CA ALA A 309 36.45 6.32 -20.76
C ALA A 309 37.85 6.88 -20.49
N SER A 310 38.22 6.94 -19.22
CA SER A 310 39.59 7.33 -18.84
C SER A 310 40.51 6.31 -19.46
N ALA A 311 41.25 6.78 -20.45
CA ALA A 311 42.31 6.04 -21.13
C ALA A 311 43.37 5.59 -20.13
#